data_3b8af838ad6644a3ce5c7b6242cf5712
#
_entry.id   3b8af838ad6644a3ce5c7b6242cf5712
#
_cell.length_a   1.000
_cell.length_b   1.000
_cell.length_c   1.000
_cell.angle_alpha   90.00
_cell.angle_beta   90.00
_cell.angle_gamma   90.00
#
_symmetry.space_group_name_H-M   'P 1'
#
loop_
_entity.id
_entity.type
_entity.pdbx_description
1 polymer ?
#
loop_
_entity_poly.entity_id
_entity_poly.type
_entity_poly.pdbx_seq_one_letter_code
_entity_poly.pdbx_strand_id
1 'polypeptide(L)'
;IINLVQSKPDFESGQKIALLDPTRDNKPCIALMDVSDIETLSDKDIDEMILRIFGSNDSSHPGVKKFRTLGNFLISGKLEIFDLSSFPRDYPETCRTAQQIREHIVNSGWDTVVAFQTRNPMHRAHEVLCKLAVDRIGADGLIIHMLLGKLKDGDIPAGVRDDCIKTMVDCYFNEIPVLVSGYGFDMLYAGPREALLHAIIRQNMGCLLYTSPSPRDQRG
;
A
#
# COMPACT_ATOMS: atom_id res chain seq x y z
N ILE A 1 0.39 -0.37 -16.64
CA ILE A 1 0.52 -1.31 -15.51
C ILE A 1 1.12 -2.61 -16.00
N ILE A 2 1.81 -3.30 -15.12
CA ILE A 2 2.50 -4.58 -15.36
C ILE A 2 2.00 -5.57 -14.33
N ASN A 3 1.70 -6.80 -14.76
CA ASN A 3 1.26 -7.88 -13.88
C ASN A 3 1.91 -9.20 -14.28
N LEU A 4 2.21 -10.05 -13.29
CA LEU A 4 2.69 -11.41 -13.50
C LEU A 4 1.54 -12.41 -13.34
N VAL A 5 1.46 -13.39 -14.24
CA VAL A 5 0.48 -14.46 -14.18
C VAL A 5 1.13 -15.83 -14.32
N GLN A 6 0.53 -16.85 -13.70
CA GLN A 6 1.08 -18.19 -13.62
C GLN A 6 0.91 -19.00 -14.91
N SER A 7 -0.24 -18.83 -15.57
CA SER A 7 -0.57 -19.59 -16.77
C SER A 7 -0.27 -18.78 -18.01
N LYS A 8 0.15 -19.47 -19.07
CA LYS A 8 0.28 -18.83 -20.39
C LYS A 8 -1.06 -18.24 -20.78
N PRO A 9 -1.09 -16.92 -21.12
CA PRO A 9 -2.30 -16.28 -21.58
C PRO A 9 -2.86 -16.93 -22.84
N ASP A 10 -4.18 -17.00 -22.94
CA ASP A 10 -4.94 -17.44 -24.11
C ASP A 10 -5.40 -16.28 -24.99
N PHE A 11 -4.85 -15.09 -24.74
CA PHE A 11 -5.10 -13.84 -25.45
C PHE A 11 -3.78 -13.23 -25.94
N GLU A 12 -3.86 -12.25 -26.84
CA GLU A 12 -2.72 -11.63 -27.52
C GLU A 12 -2.63 -10.12 -27.22
N SER A 13 -1.47 -9.54 -27.54
CA SER A 13 -1.28 -8.09 -27.54
C SER A 13 -2.30 -7.41 -28.47
N GLY A 14 -2.83 -6.27 -28.05
CA GLY A 14 -3.90 -5.53 -28.71
C GLY A 14 -5.32 -5.95 -28.29
N GLN A 15 -5.48 -7.02 -27.53
CA GLN A 15 -6.78 -7.42 -26.99
C GLN A 15 -7.12 -6.70 -25.70
N LYS A 16 -8.42 -6.60 -25.41
CA LYS A 16 -8.94 -6.08 -24.15
C LYS A 16 -9.40 -7.23 -23.29
N ILE A 17 -8.88 -7.30 -22.04
CA ILE A 17 -9.22 -8.34 -21.08
C ILE A 17 -9.89 -7.78 -19.83
N ALA A 18 -10.73 -8.56 -19.18
CA ALA A 18 -11.35 -8.22 -17.90
C ALA A 18 -10.48 -8.72 -16.75
N LEU A 19 -10.21 -7.83 -15.78
CA LEU A 19 -9.59 -8.20 -14.51
C LEU A 19 -10.70 -8.41 -13.48
N LEU A 20 -10.72 -9.57 -12.89
CA LEU A 20 -11.76 -9.99 -11.95
C LEU A 20 -11.24 -9.94 -10.52
N ASP A 21 -12.09 -9.59 -9.54
CA ASP A 21 -11.76 -9.69 -8.12
C ASP A 21 -11.90 -11.16 -7.65
N PRO A 22 -10.80 -11.85 -7.37
CA PRO A 22 -10.85 -13.26 -6.96
C PRO A 22 -11.33 -13.42 -5.50
N THR A 23 -11.45 -12.34 -4.74
CA THR A 23 -11.83 -12.38 -3.32
C THR A 23 -13.34 -12.37 -3.10
N ARG A 24 -14.11 -12.14 -4.17
CA ARG A 24 -15.58 -12.10 -4.14
C ARG A 24 -16.15 -13.30 -4.88
N ASP A 25 -17.18 -13.93 -4.33
CA ASP A 25 -17.78 -15.17 -4.86
C ASP A 25 -18.20 -15.07 -6.32
N ASN A 26 -18.78 -13.92 -6.71
CA ASN A 26 -19.22 -13.66 -8.08
C ASN A 26 -18.11 -13.14 -9.00
N LYS A 27 -16.87 -13.01 -8.49
CA LYS A 27 -15.69 -12.53 -9.23
C LYS A 27 -16.01 -11.34 -10.16
N PRO A 28 -16.52 -10.22 -9.63
CA PRO A 28 -16.91 -9.09 -10.46
C PRO A 28 -15.73 -8.54 -11.23
N CYS A 29 -15.98 -8.00 -12.42
CA CYS A 29 -14.98 -7.25 -13.17
C CYS A 29 -14.69 -5.93 -12.45
N ILE A 30 -13.43 -5.74 -12.06
CA ILE A 30 -12.97 -4.52 -11.39
C ILE A 30 -12.22 -3.57 -12.31
N ALA A 31 -11.69 -4.08 -13.43
CA ALA A 31 -11.00 -3.27 -14.42
C ALA A 31 -10.99 -3.95 -15.78
N LEU A 32 -10.81 -3.17 -16.83
CA LEU A 32 -10.40 -3.65 -18.15
C LEU A 32 -8.94 -3.28 -18.40
N MET A 33 -8.21 -4.16 -19.07
CA MET A 33 -6.84 -3.93 -19.50
C MET A 33 -6.77 -4.01 -21.04
N ASP A 34 -6.31 -2.94 -21.67
CA ASP A 34 -5.87 -2.96 -23.06
C ASP A 34 -4.44 -3.52 -23.06
N VAL A 35 -4.29 -4.77 -23.47
CA VAL A 35 -3.00 -5.49 -23.45
C VAL A 35 -2.05 -4.88 -24.47
N SER A 36 -0.94 -4.33 -24.00
CA SER A 36 0.11 -3.75 -24.86
C SER A 36 1.15 -4.79 -25.22
N ASP A 37 1.54 -5.65 -24.27
CA ASP A 37 2.59 -6.64 -24.48
C ASP A 37 2.45 -7.83 -23.53
N ILE A 38 2.98 -8.98 -23.98
CA ILE A 38 3.05 -10.22 -23.21
C ILE A 38 4.45 -10.82 -23.36
N GLU A 39 5.18 -10.83 -22.27
CA GLU A 39 6.54 -11.36 -22.21
C GLU A 39 6.60 -12.65 -21.39
N THR A 40 7.46 -13.57 -21.80
CA THR A 40 7.79 -14.75 -20.99
C THR A 40 9.15 -14.55 -20.33
N LEU A 41 9.16 -14.50 -19.00
CA LEU A 41 10.37 -14.38 -18.22
C LEU A 41 11.02 -15.74 -18.01
N SER A 42 12.35 -15.80 -18.14
CA SER A 42 13.11 -16.98 -17.74
C SER A 42 13.28 -17.05 -16.21
N ASP A 43 13.63 -18.22 -15.69
CA ASP A 43 13.95 -18.38 -14.26
C ASP A 43 15.09 -17.43 -13.83
N LYS A 44 16.04 -17.15 -14.72
CA LYS A 44 17.12 -16.20 -14.49
C LYS A 44 16.60 -14.77 -14.33
N ASP A 45 15.64 -14.36 -15.15
CA ASP A 45 15.03 -13.03 -15.05
C ASP A 45 14.26 -12.88 -13.74
N ILE A 46 13.50 -13.92 -13.35
CA ILE A 46 12.78 -13.97 -12.08
C ILE A 46 13.75 -13.89 -10.88
N ASP A 47 14.85 -14.66 -10.92
CA ASP A 47 15.87 -14.63 -9.86
C ASP A 47 16.56 -13.27 -9.75
N GLU A 48 16.84 -12.63 -10.88
CA GLU A 48 17.41 -11.28 -10.90
C GLU A 48 16.42 -10.24 -10.36
N MET A 49 15.15 -10.31 -10.73
CA MET A 49 14.10 -9.44 -10.18
C MET A 49 13.96 -9.60 -8.67
N ILE A 50 13.92 -10.85 -8.18
CA ILE A 50 13.83 -11.16 -6.75
C ILE A 50 15.03 -10.57 -6.00
N LEU A 51 16.24 -10.80 -6.50
CA LEU A 51 17.46 -10.27 -5.88
C LEU A 51 17.44 -8.73 -5.84
N ARG A 52 17.00 -8.10 -6.91
CA ARG A 52 16.87 -6.63 -6.97
C ARG A 52 15.79 -6.08 -6.03
N ILE A 53 14.69 -6.79 -5.84
CA ILE A 53 13.57 -6.34 -4.99
C ILE A 53 13.86 -6.61 -3.51
N PHE A 54 14.27 -7.83 -3.18
CA PHE A 54 14.36 -8.30 -1.79
C PHE A 54 15.79 -8.32 -1.23
N GLY A 55 16.79 -8.18 -2.10
CA GLY A 55 18.22 -8.31 -1.70
C GLY A 55 18.64 -9.75 -1.40
N SER A 56 17.78 -10.73 -1.62
CA SER A 56 18.02 -12.15 -1.35
C SER A 56 17.16 -13.02 -2.26
N ASN A 57 17.66 -14.22 -2.61
CA ASN A 57 16.90 -15.27 -3.29
C ASN A 57 16.43 -16.38 -2.33
N ASP A 58 16.56 -16.17 -1.01
CA ASP A 58 16.17 -17.16 -0.01
C ASP A 58 14.65 -17.39 -0.04
N SER A 59 14.26 -18.64 -0.37
CA SER A 59 12.85 -19.04 -0.45
C SER A 59 12.10 -19.06 0.90
N SER A 60 12.83 -18.99 2.03
CA SER A 60 12.22 -18.82 3.36
C SER A 60 11.72 -17.40 3.59
N HIS A 61 12.23 -16.41 2.84
CA HIS A 61 11.81 -15.03 2.93
C HIS A 61 10.37 -14.86 2.41
N PRO A 62 9.43 -14.29 3.18
CA PRO A 62 8.00 -14.26 2.83
C PRO A 62 7.71 -13.54 1.51
N GLY A 63 8.42 -12.46 1.21
CA GLY A 63 8.28 -11.73 -0.04
C GLY A 63 8.79 -12.52 -1.24
N VAL A 64 9.93 -13.19 -1.12
CA VAL A 64 10.50 -14.07 -2.16
C VAL A 64 9.55 -15.22 -2.45
N LYS A 65 9.07 -15.90 -1.39
CA LYS A 65 8.10 -16.99 -1.51
C LYS A 65 6.85 -16.54 -2.26
N LYS A 66 6.27 -15.40 -1.88
CA LYS A 66 5.09 -14.83 -2.54
C LYS A 66 5.39 -14.47 -4.00
N PHE A 67 6.53 -13.81 -4.28
CA PHE A 67 6.88 -13.39 -5.64
C PHE A 67 7.00 -14.58 -6.59
N ARG A 68 7.62 -15.68 -6.16
CA ARG A 68 7.74 -16.91 -6.97
C ARG A 68 6.40 -17.57 -7.32
N THR A 69 5.32 -17.27 -6.58
CA THR A 69 3.98 -17.76 -6.90
C THR A 69 3.24 -16.93 -7.94
N LEU A 70 3.76 -15.76 -8.33
CA LEU A 70 3.09 -14.89 -9.29
C LEU A 70 3.14 -15.42 -10.71
N GLY A 71 4.10 -16.28 -11.03
CA GLY A 71 4.30 -16.85 -12.35
C GLY A 71 5.35 -16.12 -13.19
N ASN A 72 5.45 -16.48 -14.46
CA ASN A 72 6.52 -16.01 -15.34
C ASN A 72 6.01 -15.35 -16.65
N PHE A 73 4.71 -15.16 -16.81
CA PHE A 73 4.17 -14.40 -17.91
C PHE A 73 3.89 -12.97 -17.45
N LEU A 74 4.61 -12.03 -18.03
CA LEU A 74 4.49 -10.61 -17.73
C LEU A 74 3.52 -9.98 -18.72
N ILE A 75 2.41 -9.46 -18.23
CA ILE A 75 1.41 -8.77 -19.03
C ILE A 75 1.47 -7.28 -18.73
N SER A 76 1.61 -6.46 -19.75
CA SER A 76 1.59 -5.01 -19.63
C SER A 76 0.42 -4.40 -20.40
N GLY A 77 -0.10 -3.28 -19.91
CA GLY A 77 -1.21 -2.60 -20.58
C GLY A 77 -1.76 -1.41 -19.83
N LYS A 78 -2.68 -0.71 -20.52
CA LYS A 78 -3.43 0.40 -19.94
C LYS A 78 -4.65 -0.14 -19.21
N LEU A 79 -4.92 0.39 -18.00
CA LEU A 79 -6.09 0.01 -17.22
C LEU A 79 -7.20 1.06 -17.28
N GLU A 80 -8.43 0.57 -17.35
CA GLU A 80 -9.65 1.29 -17.06
C GLU A 80 -10.28 0.65 -15.82
N ILE A 81 -10.27 1.37 -14.68
CA ILE A 81 -10.66 0.84 -13.37
C ILE A 81 -12.10 1.26 -13.07
N PHE A 82 -12.95 0.30 -12.69
CA PHE A 82 -14.36 0.50 -12.37
C PHE A 82 -14.65 0.39 -10.88
N ASP A 83 -13.87 -0.45 -10.17
CA ASP A 83 -14.08 -0.74 -8.76
C ASP A 83 -12.73 -0.83 -8.03
N LEU A 84 -12.71 -0.42 -6.77
CA LEU A 84 -11.54 -0.45 -5.89
C LEU A 84 -11.53 -1.69 -4.97
N SER A 85 -12.18 -2.76 -5.41
CA SER A 85 -12.28 -4.00 -4.62
C SER A 85 -13.17 -3.86 -3.38
N SER A 86 -12.89 -4.62 -2.31
CA SER A 86 -13.72 -4.67 -1.11
C SER A 86 -13.42 -3.55 -0.10
N PHE A 87 -12.25 -2.94 -0.16
CA PHE A 87 -11.79 -2.01 0.89
C PHE A 87 -12.70 -0.81 1.14
N PRO A 88 -13.24 -0.10 0.12
CA PRO A 88 -14.17 1.00 0.37
C PRO A 88 -15.47 0.57 1.04
N ARG A 89 -15.92 -0.67 0.78
CA ARG A 89 -17.12 -1.23 1.41
C ARG A 89 -16.85 -1.69 2.84
N ASP A 90 -15.71 -2.35 3.05
CA ASP A 90 -15.38 -2.96 4.34
C ASP A 90 -14.85 -1.91 5.34
N TYR A 91 -14.28 -0.80 4.83
CA TYR A 91 -13.74 0.32 5.61
C TYR A 91 -14.17 1.67 5.05
N PRO A 92 -15.49 1.98 5.01
CA PRO A 92 -16.02 3.16 4.30
C PRO A 92 -15.53 4.49 4.89
N GLU A 93 -15.25 4.53 6.19
CA GLU A 93 -14.76 5.73 6.87
C GLU A 93 -13.26 5.92 6.78
N THR A 94 -12.51 4.84 6.53
CA THR A 94 -11.05 4.83 6.59
C THR A 94 -10.41 4.69 5.22
N CYS A 95 -10.96 3.84 4.33
CA CYS A 95 -10.44 3.67 2.98
C CYS A 95 -10.68 4.93 2.14
N ARG A 96 -9.61 5.52 1.61
CA ARG A 96 -9.67 6.71 0.74
C ARG A 96 -8.77 6.55 -0.46
N THR A 97 -9.24 7.10 -1.58
CA THR A 97 -8.41 7.26 -2.77
C THR A 97 -7.41 8.40 -2.58
N ALA A 98 -6.35 8.41 -3.39
CA ALA A 98 -5.40 9.51 -3.40
C ALA A 98 -6.06 10.86 -3.72
N GLN A 99 -7.11 10.86 -4.55
CA GLN A 99 -7.87 12.06 -4.86
C GLN A 99 -8.62 12.58 -3.62
N GLN A 100 -9.34 11.72 -2.91
CA GLN A 100 -10.08 12.08 -1.69
C GLN A 100 -9.15 12.61 -0.60
N ILE A 101 -7.93 12.06 -0.48
CA ILE A 101 -6.93 12.57 0.48
C ILE A 101 -6.47 13.96 0.07
N ARG A 102 -6.13 14.18 -1.21
CA ARG A 102 -5.74 15.51 -1.71
C ARG A 102 -6.85 16.55 -1.55
N GLU A 103 -8.09 16.17 -1.85
CA GLU A 103 -9.26 17.03 -1.64
C GLU A 103 -9.43 17.39 -0.15
N HIS A 104 -9.25 16.42 0.74
CA HIS A 104 -9.29 16.68 2.18
C HIS A 104 -8.21 17.68 2.61
N ILE A 105 -6.97 17.50 2.18
CA ILE A 105 -5.85 18.40 2.47
C ILE A 105 -6.19 19.84 2.03
N VAL A 106 -6.63 20.01 0.79
CA VAL A 106 -7.01 21.33 0.25
C VAL A 106 -8.19 21.95 1.00
N ASN A 107 -9.26 21.18 1.24
CA ASN A 107 -10.46 21.67 1.91
C ASN A 107 -10.21 22.02 3.39
N SER A 108 -9.23 21.37 4.03
CA SER A 108 -8.82 21.67 5.40
C SER A 108 -7.83 22.83 5.49
N GLY A 109 -7.38 23.38 4.37
CA GLY A 109 -6.38 24.47 4.33
C GLY A 109 -5.01 24.03 4.83
N TRP A 110 -4.64 22.76 4.64
CA TRP A 110 -3.34 22.25 5.06
C TRP A 110 -2.30 22.47 3.96
N ASP A 111 -1.32 23.31 4.21
CA ASP A 111 -0.20 23.53 3.29
C ASP A 111 0.92 22.53 3.53
N THR A 112 1.15 22.15 4.79
CA THR A 112 2.18 21.20 5.19
C THR A 112 1.59 20.02 5.95
N VAL A 113 1.82 18.81 5.46
CA VAL A 113 1.23 17.59 6.01
C VAL A 113 2.29 16.56 6.34
N VAL A 114 2.30 16.10 7.59
CA VAL A 114 3.09 14.93 8.01
C VAL A 114 2.29 13.66 7.76
N ALA A 115 2.93 12.62 7.26
CA ALA A 115 2.31 11.32 7.12
C ALA A 115 3.04 10.27 7.95
N PHE A 116 2.29 9.55 8.78
CA PHE A 116 2.76 8.39 9.54
C PHE A 116 2.10 7.13 9.02
N GLN A 117 2.90 6.11 8.68
CA GLN A 117 2.37 4.82 8.24
C GLN A 117 2.51 3.78 9.33
N THR A 118 1.45 3.00 9.51
CA THR A 118 1.49 1.84 10.40
C THR A 118 0.79 0.63 9.82
N ARG A 119 1.28 -0.56 10.19
CA ARG A 119 0.62 -1.86 9.99
C ARG A 119 0.24 -2.51 11.32
N ASN A 120 0.48 -1.81 12.42
CA ASN A 120 0.23 -2.28 13.77
C ASN A 120 -0.69 -1.29 14.49
N PRO A 121 -1.35 -1.69 15.58
CA PRO A 121 -1.97 -0.77 16.51
C PRO A 121 -0.97 0.29 16.99
N MET A 122 -1.46 1.51 17.16
CA MET A 122 -0.63 2.58 17.68
C MET A 122 -0.47 2.46 19.21
N HIS A 123 0.65 2.95 19.72
CA HIS A 123 0.95 3.04 21.13
C HIS A 123 1.67 4.37 21.43
N ARG A 124 1.94 4.65 22.72
CA ARG A 124 2.48 5.93 23.20
C ARG A 124 3.70 6.45 22.43
N ALA A 125 4.63 5.56 22.06
CA ALA A 125 5.80 6.00 21.29
C ALA A 125 5.44 6.52 19.88
N HIS A 126 4.42 5.93 19.24
CA HIS A 126 3.93 6.43 17.95
C HIS A 126 3.25 7.79 18.09
N GLU A 127 2.47 8.00 19.14
CA GLU A 127 1.87 9.30 19.46
C GLU A 127 2.94 10.37 19.62
N VAL A 128 3.93 10.14 20.49
CA VAL A 128 5.02 11.07 20.72
C VAL A 128 5.80 11.37 19.44
N LEU A 129 6.08 10.34 18.63
CA LEU A 129 6.77 10.51 17.36
C LEU A 129 5.98 11.40 16.39
N CYS A 130 4.67 11.16 16.26
CA CYS A 130 3.81 11.97 15.41
C CYS A 130 3.76 13.43 15.88
N LYS A 131 3.56 13.66 17.17
CA LYS A 131 3.55 15.02 17.74
C LYS A 131 4.86 15.75 17.53
N LEU A 132 5.99 15.10 17.81
CA LEU A 132 7.32 15.69 17.57
C LEU A 132 7.55 16.00 16.08
N ALA A 133 7.06 15.17 15.16
CA ALA A 133 7.19 15.42 13.74
C ALA A 133 6.38 16.64 13.30
N VAL A 134 5.12 16.75 13.75
CA VAL A 134 4.25 17.91 13.49
C VAL A 134 4.90 19.19 14.03
N ASP A 135 5.33 19.18 15.29
CA ASP A 135 5.92 20.36 15.93
C ASP A 135 7.21 20.82 15.24
N ARG A 136 8.11 19.88 14.91
CA ARG A 136 9.42 20.23 14.30
C ARG A 136 9.30 20.81 12.91
N ILE A 137 8.28 20.43 12.18
CA ILE A 137 8.06 20.84 10.79
C ILE A 137 7.11 22.05 10.74
N GLY A 138 6.34 22.27 11.80
CA GLY A 138 5.25 23.22 11.80
C GLY A 138 4.12 22.78 10.85
N ALA A 139 3.78 21.49 10.88
CA ALA A 139 2.79 20.96 9.97
C ALA A 139 1.36 21.31 10.40
N ASP A 140 0.50 21.58 9.42
CA ASP A 140 -0.90 21.94 9.62
C ASP A 140 -1.77 20.73 9.95
N GLY A 141 -1.35 19.54 9.49
CA GLY A 141 -2.09 18.31 9.71
C GLY A 141 -1.22 17.06 9.70
N LEU A 142 -1.78 16.00 10.28
CA LEU A 142 -1.19 14.67 10.34
C LEU A 142 -2.09 13.67 9.59
N ILE A 143 -1.51 12.88 8.70
CA ILE A 143 -2.20 11.74 8.10
C ILE A 143 -1.64 10.45 8.68
N ILE A 144 -2.50 9.65 9.30
CA ILE A 144 -2.17 8.31 9.77
C ILE A 144 -2.63 7.31 8.72
N HIS A 145 -1.67 6.74 7.98
CA HIS A 145 -1.93 5.73 6.96
C HIS A 145 -1.86 4.32 7.54
N MET A 146 -2.98 3.61 7.51
CA MET A 146 -3.06 2.21 7.90
C MET A 146 -3.10 1.32 6.67
N LEU A 147 -2.28 0.26 6.63
CA LEU A 147 -2.41 -0.77 5.63
C LEU A 147 -3.68 -1.60 5.87
N LEU A 148 -4.54 -1.69 4.84
CA LEU A 148 -5.75 -2.52 4.84
C LEU A 148 -5.50 -3.90 4.23
N GLY A 149 -4.48 -4.02 3.37
CA GLY A 149 -4.14 -5.26 2.68
C GLY A 149 -3.64 -6.37 3.60
N LYS A 150 -3.33 -7.49 2.98
CA LYS A 150 -2.90 -8.71 3.68
C LYS A 150 -1.54 -8.52 4.36
N LEU A 151 -1.47 -9.00 5.58
CA LEU A 151 -0.27 -9.13 6.38
C LEU A 151 0.11 -10.61 6.50
N LYS A 152 1.19 -10.90 7.22
CA LYS A 152 1.58 -12.29 7.52
C LYS A 152 0.66 -12.88 8.60
N ASP A 153 0.65 -14.21 8.70
CA ASP A 153 -0.05 -14.92 9.76
C ASP A 153 0.44 -14.48 11.15
N GLY A 154 -0.49 -14.24 12.06
CA GLY A 154 -0.24 -13.76 13.41
C GLY A 154 -0.18 -12.23 13.55
N ASP A 155 -0.27 -11.46 12.47
CA ASP A 155 -0.46 -10.00 12.55
C ASP A 155 -1.90 -9.66 12.96
N ILE A 156 -2.07 -8.49 13.59
CA ILE A 156 -3.36 -8.05 14.11
C ILE A 156 -4.32 -7.70 12.95
N PRO A 157 -5.58 -8.17 12.98
CA PRO A 157 -6.57 -7.89 11.93
C PRO A 157 -6.78 -6.39 11.69
N ALA A 158 -7.10 -6.03 10.43
CA ALA A 158 -7.26 -4.63 10.03
C ALA A 158 -8.35 -3.90 10.83
N GLY A 159 -9.50 -4.53 11.13
CA GLY A 159 -10.55 -3.92 11.94
C GLY A 159 -10.08 -3.54 13.34
N VAL A 160 -9.36 -4.44 14.03
CA VAL A 160 -8.81 -4.15 15.37
C VAL A 160 -7.79 -3.00 15.31
N ARG A 161 -6.98 -2.95 14.25
CA ARG A 161 -6.01 -1.86 14.06
C ARG A 161 -6.72 -0.52 13.81
N ASP A 162 -7.78 -0.53 13.01
CA ASP A 162 -8.60 0.65 12.71
C ASP A 162 -9.21 1.22 13.99
N ASP A 163 -9.86 0.38 14.80
CA ASP A 163 -10.45 0.77 16.08
C ASP A 163 -9.40 1.32 17.05
N CYS A 164 -8.24 0.66 17.15
CA CYS A 164 -7.14 1.13 18.02
C CYS A 164 -6.58 2.49 17.57
N ILE A 165 -6.45 2.71 16.25
CA ILE A 165 -5.93 3.97 15.72
C ILE A 165 -6.93 5.10 15.94
N LYS A 166 -8.22 4.88 15.65
CA LYS A 166 -9.29 5.85 15.89
C LYS A 166 -9.36 6.23 17.37
N THR A 167 -9.37 5.24 18.27
CA THR A 167 -9.34 5.48 19.73
C THR A 167 -8.11 6.28 20.15
N MET A 168 -6.94 5.97 19.60
CA MET A 168 -5.72 6.73 19.88
C MET A 168 -5.85 8.19 19.45
N VAL A 169 -6.39 8.44 18.25
CA VAL A 169 -6.60 9.79 17.73
C VAL A 169 -7.57 10.56 18.61
N ASP A 170 -8.71 9.98 18.93
CA ASP A 170 -9.75 10.61 19.74
C ASP A 170 -9.28 10.95 21.16
N CYS A 171 -8.43 10.10 21.75
CA CYS A 171 -7.98 10.30 23.13
C CYS A 171 -6.75 11.22 23.25
N TYR A 172 -5.87 11.26 22.25
CA TYR A 172 -4.52 11.80 22.43
C TYR A 172 -4.09 12.84 21.41
N PHE A 173 -4.86 13.08 20.33
CA PHE A 173 -4.50 14.06 19.28
C PHE A 173 -5.44 15.26 19.23
N ASN A 174 -6.02 15.67 20.36
CA ASN A 174 -7.04 16.71 20.44
C ASN A 174 -6.56 18.10 19.91
N GLU A 175 -5.25 18.35 19.89
CA GLU A 175 -4.68 19.63 19.47
C GLU A 175 -4.11 19.60 18.04
N ILE A 176 -4.10 18.44 17.39
CA ILE A 176 -3.53 18.24 16.06
C ILE A 176 -4.62 17.76 15.13
N PRO A 177 -4.89 18.43 14.01
CA PRO A 177 -5.79 17.91 13.00
C PRO A 177 -5.25 16.61 12.40
N VAL A 178 -6.03 15.53 12.50
CA VAL A 178 -5.62 14.19 12.04
C VAL A 178 -6.62 13.63 11.05
N LEU A 179 -6.13 13.14 9.92
CA LEU A 179 -6.84 12.29 8.99
C LEU A 179 -6.36 10.85 9.14
N VAL A 180 -7.22 9.96 9.63
CA VAL A 180 -6.96 8.52 9.55
C VAL A 180 -7.37 8.03 8.18
N SER A 181 -6.45 7.42 7.45
CA SER A 181 -6.72 6.87 6.12
C SER A 181 -6.08 5.51 5.95
N GLY A 182 -6.85 4.56 5.46
CA GLY A 182 -6.38 3.26 5.06
C GLY A 182 -6.19 3.16 3.55
N TYR A 183 -5.31 2.28 3.10
CA TYR A 183 -5.14 1.97 1.70
C TYR A 183 -4.93 0.46 1.48
N GLY A 184 -5.54 -0.01 0.38
CA GLY A 184 -5.55 -1.42 0.01
C GLY A 184 -4.22 -1.86 -0.59
N PHE A 185 -3.20 -2.05 0.24
CA PHE A 185 -1.88 -2.48 -0.18
C PHE A 185 -1.40 -3.62 0.72
N ASP A 186 -0.86 -4.68 0.09
CA ASP A 186 -0.26 -5.82 0.81
C ASP A 186 1.18 -5.51 1.19
N MET A 187 1.64 -6.03 2.34
CA MET A 187 3.05 -6.01 2.67
C MET A 187 3.86 -6.88 1.71
N LEU A 188 4.93 -6.32 1.16
CA LEU A 188 5.85 -7.01 0.25
C LEU A 188 7.08 -7.58 0.98
N TYR A 189 7.40 -7.04 2.16
CA TYR A 189 8.60 -7.37 2.94
C TYR A 189 9.91 -7.09 2.18
N ALA A 190 9.90 -6.06 1.33
CA ALA A 190 11.04 -5.67 0.48
C ALA A 190 12.00 -4.66 1.14
N GLY A 191 11.94 -4.53 2.47
CA GLY A 191 12.86 -3.70 3.26
C GLY A 191 12.92 -2.25 2.80
N PRO A 192 14.14 -1.68 2.55
CA PRO A 192 14.29 -0.27 2.18
C PRO A 192 13.54 0.11 0.89
N ARG A 193 13.40 -0.81 -0.05
CA ARG A 193 12.68 -0.56 -1.31
C ARG A 193 11.19 -0.44 -1.09
N GLU A 194 10.63 -1.22 -0.19
CA GLU A 194 9.23 -1.06 0.19
C GLU A 194 9.01 0.25 0.95
N ALA A 195 9.93 0.65 1.82
CA ALA A 195 9.86 1.94 2.50
C ALA A 195 9.84 3.10 1.48
N LEU A 196 10.69 3.06 0.44
CA LEU A 196 10.68 4.03 -0.64
C LEU A 196 9.37 4.01 -1.44
N LEU A 197 8.85 2.83 -1.76
CA LEU A 197 7.56 2.69 -2.45
C LEU A 197 6.42 3.33 -1.64
N HIS A 198 6.38 3.06 -0.34
CA HIS A 198 5.40 3.69 0.56
C HIS A 198 5.58 5.20 0.66
N ALA A 199 6.81 5.70 0.56
CA ALA A 199 7.09 7.13 0.48
C ALA A 199 6.50 7.75 -0.79
N ILE A 200 6.74 7.14 -1.95
CA ILE A 200 6.21 7.58 -3.24
C ILE A 200 4.68 7.55 -3.25
N ILE A 201 4.06 6.51 -2.70
CA ILE A 201 2.60 6.42 -2.58
C ILE A 201 2.06 7.62 -1.81
N ARG A 202 2.66 7.97 -0.66
CA ARG A 202 2.23 9.13 0.15
C ARG A 202 2.45 10.45 -0.56
N GLN A 203 3.56 10.59 -1.27
CA GLN A 203 3.80 11.77 -2.10
C GLN A 203 2.71 11.94 -3.16
N ASN A 204 2.32 10.86 -3.82
CA ASN A 204 1.23 10.86 -4.81
C ASN A 204 -0.15 11.16 -4.16
N MET A 205 -0.30 10.90 -2.88
CA MET A 205 -1.49 11.25 -2.09
C MET A 205 -1.48 12.70 -1.58
N GLY A 206 -0.45 13.49 -1.90
CA GLY A 206 -0.36 14.91 -1.53
C GLY A 206 0.36 15.16 -0.20
N CYS A 207 0.95 14.13 0.42
CA CYS A 207 1.72 14.33 1.64
C CYS A 207 3.13 14.81 1.31
N LEU A 208 3.61 15.82 2.02
CA LEU A 208 5.04 16.15 2.05
C LEU A 208 5.73 15.10 2.94
N LEU A 209 6.77 14.44 2.36
CA LEU A 209 7.35 13.27 2.98
C LEU A 209 8.34 13.63 4.08
N TYR A 210 7.99 13.24 5.30
CA TYR A 210 8.97 12.93 6.34
C TYR A 210 8.63 11.58 6.94
N THR A 211 9.25 10.51 6.42
CA THR A 211 9.20 9.20 7.05
C THR A 211 10.37 9.10 8.02
N SER A 212 10.08 8.95 9.31
CA SER A 212 11.11 8.51 10.25
C SER A 212 11.37 7.02 9.97
N PRO A 213 12.62 6.59 9.74
CA PRO A 213 12.96 5.19 9.66
C PRO A 213 12.64 4.51 11.00
N SER A 214 12.00 3.33 10.92
CA SER A 214 11.79 2.52 12.11
C SER A 214 13.15 2.13 12.71
N PRO A 215 13.32 2.10 14.04
CA PRO A 215 14.53 1.58 14.66
C PRO A 215 14.87 0.14 14.28
N ARG A 216 13.89 -0.63 13.75
CA ARG A 216 14.10 -1.98 13.22
C ARG A 216 14.77 -1.99 11.84
N ASP A 217 14.62 -0.91 11.07
CA ASP A 217 15.20 -0.79 9.73
C ASP A 217 16.69 -0.43 9.78
N GLN A 218 17.22 -0.09 10.96
CA GLN A 218 18.64 0.23 11.19
C GLN A 218 19.50 -1.00 11.55
N ARG A 219 18.89 -2.19 11.63
CA ARG A 219 19.58 -3.45 11.92
C ARG A 219 19.52 -4.35 10.70
N GLY A 220 20.20 -3.96 9.64
CA GLY A 220 20.54 -4.78 8.49
C GLY A 220 22.05 -4.81 8.31
#